data_58d449094528237caf7de63b43670dfb
#
_entry.id   58d449094528237caf7de63b43670dfb
#
_cell.length_a   1.000
_cell.length_b   1.000
_cell.length_c   1.000
_cell.angle_alpha   90.00
_cell.angle_beta   90.00
_cell.angle_gamma   90.00
#
_symmetry.space_group_name_H-M   'P 1'
#
loop_
_entity.id
_entity.type
_entity.pdbx_description
1 polymer ?
#
loop_
_entity_poly.entity_id
_entity_poly.type
_entity_poly.pdbx_seq_one_letter_code
_entity_poly.pdbx_strand_id
1 'polypeptide(L)'
;GIIIGVGAVITMIAVGGGAQKRVEEQIKGLGSNIMLVLPGAVSQGGVRLGAQTGQTLTEEDAKAIALEVPEVQAAAPSLRTGAQVVAGNANWNTQVFGTWSDYFEVRDWPLAEGRVFESGEIAGSGKVAIVGQTVAEQLFGGADPIDQTIRVKKVPLTIVGVLARKGQNSVGQDQDDVVIVPLATFRNRIQGMSGGRLKRIGSVTVKVREGLSMKSAEDGIRELLRQRHRLQAGQDDDFSIRNLTEMLAAQEESSRVMTLLLAAVAGVSLVVGGIGIMNIMLVSVTERT
;
A
#
# COMPACT_ATOMS: atom_id res chain seq x y z
N GLY A 1 41.06 11.19 13.42
CA GLY A 1 40.78 10.64 12.07
C GLY A 1 40.22 9.24 12.14
N ILE A 2 40.95 8.22 12.64
CA ILE A 2 40.54 6.80 12.61
C ILE A 2 39.26 6.54 13.42
N ILE A 3 39.16 7.10 14.63
CA ILE A 3 37.95 6.91 15.49
C ILE A 3 36.70 7.41 14.78
N ILE A 4 36.78 8.57 14.12
CA ILE A 4 35.66 9.14 13.36
C ILE A 4 35.35 8.26 12.14
N GLY A 5 36.39 7.79 11.42
CA GLY A 5 36.21 6.91 10.27
C GLY A 5 35.56 5.56 10.62
N VAL A 6 36.08 4.90 11.67
CA VAL A 6 35.51 3.63 12.15
C VAL A 6 34.08 3.83 12.72
N GLY A 7 33.87 4.88 13.48
CA GLY A 7 32.53 5.23 14.00
C GLY A 7 31.53 5.49 12.87
N ALA A 8 31.93 6.20 11.82
CA ALA A 8 31.12 6.44 10.64
C ALA A 8 30.76 5.14 9.90
N VAL A 9 31.73 4.22 9.72
CA VAL A 9 31.50 2.92 9.07
C VAL A 9 30.52 2.05 9.90
N ILE A 10 30.71 1.96 11.20
CA ILE A 10 29.83 1.17 12.08
C ILE A 10 28.40 1.73 12.07
N THR A 11 28.27 3.05 12.20
CA THR A 11 26.95 3.72 12.14
C THR A 11 26.27 3.47 10.79
N MET A 12 27.02 3.51 9.70
CA MET A 12 26.51 3.31 8.36
C MET A 12 26.03 1.87 8.12
N ILE A 13 26.81 0.86 8.58
CA ILE A 13 26.42 -0.55 8.50
C ILE A 13 25.14 -0.79 9.33
N ALA A 14 25.08 -0.20 10.52
CA ALA A 14 23.91 -0.31 11.40
C ALA A 14 22.66 0.34 10.78
N VAL A 15 22.79 1.54 10.21
CA VAL A 15 21.69 2.24 9.53
C VAL A 15 21.27 1.51 8.25
N GLY A 16 22.24 1.06 7.43
CA GLY A 16 21.98 0.31 6.19
C GLY A 16 21.28 -1.03 6.45
N GLY A 17 21.75 -1.80 7.42
CA GLY A 17 21.12 -3.07 7.82
C GLY A 17 19.74 -2.87 8.44
N GLY A 18 19.54 -1.80 9.21
CA GLY A 18 18.24 -1.42 9.75
C GLY A 18 17.24 -1.01 8.66
N ALA A 19 17.68 -0.30 7.63
CA ALA A 19 16.87 0.07 6.48
C ALA A 19 16.43 -1.17 5.68
N GLN A 20 17.37 -2.09 5.40
CA GLN A 20 17.09 -3.33 4.68
C GLN A 20 16.05 -4.20 5.40
N LYS A 21 16.21 -4.39 6.71
CA LYS A 21 15.24 -5.14 7.51
C LYS A 21 13.84 -4.51 7.49
N ARG A 22 13.75 -3.19 7.55
CA ARG A 22 12.46 -2.48 7.42
C ARG A 22 11.82 -2.70 6.06
N VAL A 23 12.60 -2.68 4.98
CA VAL A 23 12.06 -2.95 3.63
C VAL A 23 11.54 -4.38 3.52
N GLU A 24 12.27 -5.38 4.05
CA GLU A 24 11.78 -6.77 4.09
C GLU A 24 10.48 -6.92 4.87
N GLU A 25 10.39 -6.28 6.05
CA GLU A 25 9.15 -6.28 6.85
C GLU A 25 8.00 -5.60 6.13
N GLN A 26 8.29 -4.55 5.36
CA GLN A 26 7.28 -3.83 4.56
C GLN A 26 6.78 -4.67 3.36
N ILE A 27 7.68 -5.38 2.67
CA ILE A 27 7.30 -6.30 1.59
C ILE A 27 6.37 -7.39 2.15
N LYS A 28 6.72 -7.97 3.30
CA LYS A 28 5.85 -8.93 3.99
C LYS A 28 4.52 -8.33 4.42
N GLY A 29 4.52 -7.08 4.88
CA GLY A 29 3.31 -6.38 5.34
C GLY A 29 2.36 -5.91 4.23
N LEU A 30 2.86 -5.71 3.01
CA LEU A 30 2.02 -5.35 1.85
C LEU A 30 1.35 -6.55 1.19
N GLY A 31 1.85 -7.77 1.43
CA GLY A 31 1.53 -8.98 0.70
C GLY A 31 2.47 -9.18 -0.50
N SER A 32 2.76 -10.44 -0.82
CA SER A 32 3.56 -10.81 -1.99
C SER A 32 2.71 -10.74 -3.26
N ASN A 33 3.34 -10.43 -4.38
CA ASN A 33 2.74 -10.50 -5.72
C ASN A 33 1.49 -9.63 -5.92
N ILE A 34 1.53 -8.38 -5.41
CA ILE A 34 0.41 -7.45 -5.52
C ILE A 34 0.65 -6.43 -6.63
N MET A 35 -0.38 -6.26 -7.45
CA MET A 35 -0.51 -5.17 -8.42
C MET A 35 -1.65 -4.24 -8.02
N LEU A 36 -1.48 -2.95 -8.30
CA LEU A 36 -2.50 -1.94 -8.14
C LEU A 36 -2.87 -1.37 -9.50
N VAL A 37 -4.13 -1.56 -9.91
CA VAL A 37 -4.70 -0.96 -11.12
C VAL A 37 -5.43 0.31 -10.70
N LEU A 38 -5.03 1.43 -11.30
CA LEU A 38 -5.55 2.76 -11.01
C LEU A 38 -6.16 3.37 -12.27
N PRO A 39 -7.18 4.23 -12.14
CA PRO A 39 -7.63 5.04 -13.28
C PRO A 39 -6.49 5.88 -13.81
N GLY A 40 -6.35 5.94 -15.12
CA GLY A 40 -5.35 6.75 -15.79
C GLY A 40 -5.75 8.21 -15.94
N ALA A 41 -4.96 8.96 -16.68
CA ALA A 41 -5.33 10.29 -17.14
C ALA A 41 -6.25 10.19 -18.37
N VAL A 42 -7.40 10.82 -18.33
CA VAL A 42 -8.25 10.95 -19.51
C VAL A 42 -7.72 12.06 -20.39
N SER A 43 -7.48 11.75 -21.67
CA SER A 43 -7.21 12.77 -22.70
C SER A 43 -8.54 13.21 -23.31
N GLN A 44 -8.96 14.44 -23.05
CA GLN A 44 -10.16 15.02 -23.65
C GLN A 44 -9.76 16.21 -24.51
N GLY A 45 -10.02 16.10 -25.82
CA GLY A 45 -9.70 17.18 -26.76
C GLY A 45 -8.21 17.49 -26.91
N GLY A 46 -7.32 16.52 -26.74
CA GLY A 46 -5.86 16.72 -26.81
C GLY A 46 -5.22 17.26 -25.51
N VAL A 47 -6.00 17.54 -24.50
CA VAL A 47 -5.50 17.96 -23.17
C VAL A 47 -5.50 16.75 -22.23
N ARG A 48 -4.33 16.39 -21.69
CA ARG A 48 -4.23 15.39 -20.62
C ARG A 48 -4.69 16.03 -19.31
N LEU A 49 -5.84 15.58 -18.83
CA LEU A 49 -6.25 15.83 -17.45
C LEU A 49 -5.36 14.99 -16.54
N GLY A 50 -4.94 15.53 -15.39
CA GLY A 50 -3.94 14.92 -14.51
C GLY A 50 -4.23 13.44 -14.16
N ALA A 51 -3.20 12.71 -13.73
CA ALA A 51 -3.31 11.30 -13.33
C ALA A 51 -4.45 11.10 -12.30
N GLN A 52 -5.22 10.01 -12.45
CA GLN A 52 -6.37 9.65 -11.60
C GLN A 52 -7.62 10.54 -11.76
N THR A 53 -7.69 11.43 -12.74
CA THR A 53 -8.90 12.24 -13.00
C THR A 53 -9.97 11.48 -13.79
N GLY A 54 -9.58 10.39 -14.49
CA GLY A 54 -10.50 9.51 -15.18
C GLY A 54 -11.09 8.49 -14.22
N GLN A 55 -12.40 8.51 -14.04
CA GLN A 55 -13.10 7.41 -13.38
C GLN A 55 -13.45 6.35 -14.45
N THR A 56 -12.42 5.71 -15.01
CA THR A 56 -12.56 4.77 -16.14
C THR A 56 -12.82 3.35 -15.69
N LEU A 57 -12.28 2.96 -14.53
CA LEU A 57 -12.44 1.61 -13.98
C LEU A 57 -13.83 1.38 -13.40
N THR A 58 -14.36 0.19 -13.64
CA THR A 58 -15.68 -0.26 -13.17
C THR A 58 -15.58 -1.52 -12.30
N GLU A 59 -16.63 -1.81 -11.57
CA GLU A 59 -16.75 -3.04 -10.76
C GLU A 59 -16.73 -4.30 -11.66
N GLU A 60 -17.28 -4.19 -12.87
CA GLU A 60 -17.25 -5.24 -13.90
C GLU A 60 -15.84 -5.53 -14.40
N ASP A 61 -14.96 -4.52 -14.46
CA ASP A 61 -13.56 -4.71 -14.84
C ASP A 61 -12.79 -5.47 -13.76
N ALA A 62 -13.05 -5.17 -12.49
CA ALA A 62 -12.46 -5.93 -11.39
C ALA A 62 -12.88 -7.41 -11.42
N LYS A 63 -14.16 -7.70 -11.73
CA LYS A 63 -14.65 -9.08 -11.91
C LYS A 63 -13.99 -9.78 -13.10
N ALA A 64 -13.88 -9.08 -14.23
CA ALA A 64 -13.25 -9.62 -15.41
C ALA A 64 -11.77 -9.94 -15.17
N ILE A 65 -11.03 -9.07 -14.50
CA ILE A 65 -9.64 -9.33 -14.10
C ILE A 65 -9.52 -10.61 -13.28
N ALA A 66 -10.40 -10.81 -12.30
CA ALA A 66 -10.37 -11.99 -11.44
C ALA A 66 -10.73 -13.30 -12.17
N LEU A 67 -11.59 -13.23 -13.19
CA LEU A 67 -12.13 -14.41 -13.88
C LEU A 67 -11.40 -14.77 -15.18
N GLU A 68 -10.94 -13.76 -15.92
CA GLU A 68 -10.45 -13.94 -17.29
C GLU A 68 -8.91 -13.93 -17.40
N VAL A 69 -8.19 -13.43 -16.37
CA VAL A 69 -6.72 -13.45 -16.35
C VAL A 69 -6.23 -14.65 -15.52
N PRO A 70 -5.65 -15.68 -16.15
CA PRO A 70 -5.31 -16.94 -15.47
C PRO A 70 -4.27 -16.80 -14.35
N GLU A 71 -3.38 -15.82 -14.48
CA GLU A 71 -2.32 -15.53 -13.51
C GLU A 71 -2.86 -14.89 -12.22
N VAL A 72 -4.07 -14.33 -12.26
CA VAL A 72 -4.69 -13.67 -11.11
C VAL A 72 -5.28 -14.69 -10.16
N GLN A 73 -4.95 -14.58 -8.88
CA GLN A 73 -5.53 -15.37 -7.81
C GLN A 73 -6.82 -14.73 -7.32
N ALA A 74 -6.79 -13.43 -7.06
CA ALA A 74 -7.93 -12.66 -6.59
C ALA A 74 -7.79 -11.18 -6.99
N ALA A 75 -8.91 -10.48 -7.13
CA ALA A 75 -8.93 -9.04 -7.40
C ALA A 75 -10.03 -8.37 -6.57
N ALA A 76 -9.68 -7.27 -5.92
CA ALA A 76 -10.59 -6.53 -5.06
C ALA A 76 -10.69 -5.06 -5.50
N PRO A 77 -11.87 -4.60 -5.93
CA PRO A 77 -12.10 -3.20 -6.19
C PRO A 77 -12.15 -2.40 -4.90
N SER A 78 -11.74 -1.14 -4.95
CA SER A 78 -11.86 -0.26 -3.80
C SER A 78 -12.30 1.16 -4.15
N LEU A 79 -13.03 1.73 -3.22
CA LEU A 79 -13.33 3.16 -3.10
C LEU A 79 -12.82 3.64 -1.75
N ARG A 80 -12.37 4.88 -1.66
CA ARG A 80 -11.90 5.44 -0.39
C ARG A 80 -12.34 6.89 -0.21
N THR A 81 -12.54 7.27 1.05
CA THR A 81 -12.77 8.66 1.45
C THR A 81 -12.29 8.87 2.88
N GLY A 82 -11.78 10.05 3.19
CA GLY A 82 -11.59 10.47 4.57
C GLY A 82 -12.95 10.81 5.18
N ALA A 83 -13.21 10.34 6.39
CA ALA A 83 -14.44 10.65 7.10
C ALA A 83 -14.26 10.62 8.62
N GLN A 84 -15.04 11.43 9.31
CA GLN A 84 -15.17 11.35 10.75
C GLN A 84 -16.05 10.16 11.12
N VAL A 85 -15.55 9.34 12.03
CA VAL A 85 -16.22 8.18 12.61
C VAL A 85 -16.54 8.51 14.06
N VAL A 86 -17.75 8.21 14.49
CA VAL A 86 -18.24 8.51 15.85
C VAL A 86 -18.73 7.21 16.50
N ALA A 87 -18.31 6.98 17.74
CA ALA A 87 -18.80 5.89 18.60
C ALA A 87 -19.13 6.48 19.97
N GLY A 88 -20.41 6.48 20.37
CA GLY A 88 -20.82 7.12 21.63
C GLY A 88 -20.37 8.58 21.69
N ASN A 89 -19.50 8.91 22.65
CA ASN A 89 -18.92 10.25 22.83
C ASN A 89 -17.54 10.41 22.19
N ALA A 90 -16.95 9.34 21.65
CA ALA A 90 -15.66 9.37 20.99
C ALA A 90 -15.83 9.66 19.49
N ASN A 91 -14.86 10.35 18.89
CA ASN A 91 -14.82 10.57 17.46
C ASN A 91 -13.38 10.53 16.95
N TRP A 92 -13.20 10.04 15.74
CA TRP A 92 -11.91 9.91 15.09
C TRP A 92 -12.03 10.17 13.59
N ASN A 93 -11.06 10.89 13.00
CA ASN A 93 -11.03 11.09 11.56
C ASN A 93 -10.10 10.05 10.93
N THR A 94 -10.64 9.20 10.09
CA THR A 94 -9.92 8.08 9.49
C THR A 94 -10.26 7.86 8.03
N GLN A 95 -9.52 6.97 7.37
CA GLN A 95 -9.82 6.53 6.02
C GLN A 95 -10.90 5.44 6.04
N VAL A 96 -11.95 5.66 5.25
CA VAL A 96 -13.02 4.66 5.05
C VAL A 96 -12.86 4.04 3.67
N PHE A 97 -12.75 2.72 3.62
CA PHE A 97 -12.63 1.93 2.40
C PHE A 97 -13.90 1.14 2.13
N GLY A 98 -14.40 1.22 0.91
CA GLY A 98 -15.43 0.33 0.41
C GLY A 98 -14.80 -0.73 -0.49
N THR A 99 -14.96 -2.03 -0.17
CA THR A 99 -14.34 -3.12 -0.92
C THR A 99 -15.14 -4.43 -0.82
N TRP A 100 -14.65 -5.50 -1.46
CA TRP A 100 -15.15 -6.87 -1.32
C TRP A 100 -14.38 -7.65 -0.25
N SER A 101 -14.91 -8.84 0.13
CA SER A 101 -14.23 -9.73 1.08
C SER A 101 -12.87 -10.22 0.59
N ASP A 102 -12.70 -10.36 -0.72
CA ASP A 102 -11.45 -10.77 -1.36
C ASP A 102 -10.27 -9.82 -1.03
N TYR A 103 -10.56 -8.61 -0.62
CA TYR A 103 -9.54 -7.62 -0.24
C TYR A 103 -8.65 -8.11 0.89
N PHE A 104 -9.21 -8.83 1.86
CA PHE A 104 -8.45 -9.35 3.00
C PHE A 104 -7.46 -10.43 2.56
N GLU A 105 -7.87 -11.28 1.62
CA GLU A 105 -7.01 -12.29 1.00
C GLU A 105 -5.93 -11.63 0.11
N VAL A 106 -6.34 -10.70 -0.75
CA VAL A 106 -5.42 -9.98 -1.65
C VAL A 106 -4.33 -9.26 -0.86
N ARG A 107 -4.68 -8.66 0.28
CA ARG A 107 -3.76 -7.89 1.12
C ARG A 107 -3.05 -8.72 2.19
N ASP A 108 -3.26 -10.03 2.24
CA ASP A 108 -2.78 -10.88 3.34
C ASP A 108 -3.03 -10.23 4.71
N TRP A 109 -4.28 -9.76 4.90
CA TRP A 109 -4.66 -9.06 6.12
C TRP A 109 -5.71 -9.83 6.90
N PRO A 110 -5.29 -10.71 7.83
CA PRO A 110 -6.21 -11.47 8.63
C PRO A 110 -6.96 -10.59 9.64
N LEU A 111 -8.09 -11.08 10.12
CA LEU A 111 -8.75 -10.50 11.27
C LEU A 111 -8.06 -10.96 12.56
N ALA A 112 -8.02 -10.07 13.55
CA ALA A 112 -7.66 -10.42 14.92
C ALA A 112 -8.88 -11.01 15.64
N GLU A 113 -10.07 -10.45 15.38
CA GLU A 113 -11.33 -10.84 16.03
C GLU A 113 -12.51 -10.66 15.08
N GLY A 114 -13.58 -11.44 15.30
CA GLY A 114 -14.80 -11.34 14.52
C GLY A 114 -14.78 -12.09 13.19
N ARG A 115 -15.49 -11.58 12.19
CA ARG A 115 -15.67 -12.20 10.88
C ARG A 115 -15.56 -11.20 9.71
N VAL A 116 -15.32 -11.72 8.52
CA VAL A 116 -15.42 -10.95 7.26
C VAL A 116 -16.90 -10.70 6.88
N PHE A 117 -17.11 -9.90 5.84
CA PHE A 117 -18.43 -9.66 5.29
C PHE A 117 -19.05 -10.92 4.69
N GLU A 118 -20.32 -11.13 4.96
CA GLU A 118 -21.11 -12.19 4.33
C GLU A 118 -21.57 -11.78 2.93
N SER A 119 -21.84 -12.77 2.07
CA SER A 119 -22.28 -12.51 0.70
C SER A 119 -23.59 -11.68 0.64
N GLY A 120 -24.49 -11.88 1.58
CA GLY A 120 -25.72 -11.09 1.70
C GLY A 120 -25.47 -9.62 2.06
N GLU A 121 -24.46 -9.34 2.89
CA GLU A 121 -24.07 -7.99 3.30
C GLU A 121 -23.40 -7.24 2.14
N ILE A 122 -22.59 -7.96 1.35
CA ILE A 122 -21.94 -7.40 0.16
C ILE A 122 -22.98 -7.04 -0.90
N ALA A 123 -23.91 -7.94 -1.21
CA ALA A 123 -24.94 -7.71 -2.22
C ALA A 123 -26.00 -6.70 -1.78
N GLY A 124 -26.41 -6.76 -0.51
CA GLY A 124 -27.53 -5.99 0.06
C GLY A 124 -27.17 -4.62 0.62
N SER A 125 -25.95 -4.13 0.44
CA SER A 125 -25.46 -2.91 1.12
C SER A 125 -25.62 -2.98 2.63
N GLY A 126 -25.14 -4.07 3.26
CA GLY A 126 -25.21 -4.33 4.69
C GLY A 126 -24.57 -3.20 5.50
N LYS A 127 -25.18 -2.85 6.62
CA LYS A 127 -24.68 -1.80 7.52
C LYS A 127 -23.65 -2.37 8.50
N VAL A 128 -22.59 -2.95 7.96
CA VAL A 128 -21.49 -3.57 8.72
C VAL A 128 -20.17 -2.91 8.40
N ALA A 129 -19.25 -2.98 9.35
CA ALA A 129 -17.89 -2.45 9.22
C ALA A 129 -16.87 -3.38 9.86
N ILE A 130 -15.65 -3.39 9.33
CA ILE A 130 -14.47 -3.97 9.94
C ILE A 130 -13.52 -2.81 10.22
N VAL A 131 -12.94 -2.76 11.41
CA VAL A 131 -12.09 -1.67 11.86
C VAL A 131 -10.65 -2.13 12.04
N GLY A 132 -9.70 -1.24 11.76
CA GLY A 132 -8.30 -1.47 12.13
C GLY A 132 -8.06 -1.19 13.62
N GLN A 133 -6.91 -1.65 14.14
CA GLN A 133 -6.58 -1.59 15.57
C GLN A 133 -6.53 -0.15 16.08
N THR A 134 -5.95 0.78 15.33
CA THR A 134 -5.88 2.19 15.75
C THR A 134 -7.27 2.80 15.91
N VAL A 135 -8.19 2.53 14.99
CA VAL A 135 -9.59 3.01 15.09
C VAL A 135 -10.30 2.39 16.29
N ALA A 136 -10.11 1.08 16.54
CA ALA A 136 -10.67 0.40 17.68
C ALA A 136 -10.16 0.99 19.02
N GLU A 137 -8.86 1.21 19.12
CA GLU A 137 -8.23 1.83 20.32
C GLU A 137 -8.73 3.27 20.54
N GLN A 138 -8.83 4.10 19.48
CA GLN A 138 -9.23 5.49 19.60
C GLN A 138 -10.72 5.68 19.93
N LEU A 139 -11.57 4.79 19.45
CA LEU A 139 -13.01 4.91 19.67
C LEU A 139 -13.51 4.19 20.92
N PHE A 140 -12.86 3.10 21.32
CA PHE A 140 -13.34 2.23 22.40
C PHE A 140 -12.38 2.12 23.59
N GLY A 141 -11.13 2.62 23.49
CA GLY A 141 -10.20 2.71 24.61
C GLY A 141 -9.86 1.36 25.26
N GLY A 142 -9.88 0.26 24.48
CA GLY A 142 -9.62 -1.10 24.95
C GLY A 142 -10.88 -1.91 25.33
N ALA A 143 -12.08 -1.34 25.22
CA ALA A 143 -13.32 -2.12 25.27
C ALA A 143 -13.53 -2.90 23.98
N ASP A 144 -14.24 -4.03 24.05
CA ASP A 144 -14.57 -4.85 22.88
C ASP A 144 -15.40 -4.05 21.86
N PRO A 145 -14.88 -3.85 20.61
CA PRO A 145 -15.58 -3.13 19.58
C PRO A 145 -16.59 -3.98 18.81
N ILE A 146 -16.56 -5.32 18.94
CA ILE A 146 -17.46 -6.22 18.20
C ILE A 146 -18.92 -5.94 18.60
N ASP A 147 -19.82 -5.99 17.63
CA ASP A 147 -21.26 -5.69 17.75
C ASP A 147 -21.58 -4.25 18.18
N GLN A 148 -20.58 -3.41 18.39
CA GLN A 148 -20.78 -1.98 18.67
C GLN A 148 -21.13 -1.22 17.40
N THR A 149 -21.93 -0.15 17.57
CA THR A 149 -22.34 0.69 16.46
C THR A 149 -21.45 1.93 16.36
N ILE A 150 -20.83 2.10 15.19
CA ILE A 150 -20.14 3.34 14.80
C ILE A 150 -20.99 4.10 13.78
N ARG A 151 -20.77 5.40 13.68
CA ARG A 151 -21.41 6.24 12.68
C ARG A 151 -20.35 6.87 11.78
N VAL A 152 -20.38 6.50 10.49
CA VAL A 152 -19.53 7.09 9.46
C VAL A 152 -20.36 8.14 8.72
N LYS A 153 -19.96 9.39 8.80
CA LYS A 153 -20.82 10.52 8.38
C LYS A 153 -22.17 10.44 9.10
N LYS A 154 -23.24 10.05 8.40
CA LYS A 154 -24.61 9.90 8.96
C LYS A 154 -25.10 8.45 8.95
N VAL A 155 -24.25 7.50 8.56
CA VAL A 155 -24.61 6.09 8.37
C VAL A 155 -24.21 5.29 9.61
N PRO A 156 -25.16 4.68 10.33
CA PRO A 156 -24.82 3.75 11.41
C PRO A 156 -24.35 2.41 10.81
N LEU A 157 -23.27 1.87 11.33
CA LEU A 157 -22.64 0.62 10.93
C LEU A 157 -22.31 -0.20 12.17
N THR A 158 -22.60 -1.49 12.14
CA THR A 158 -22.22 -2.43 13.22
C THR A 158 -20.84 -3.01 12.92
N ILE A 159 -19.94 -3.00 13.90
CA ILE A 159 -18.62 -3.60 13.78
C ILE A 159 -18.77 -5.13 13.85
N VAL A 160 -18.30 -5.83 12.81
CA VAL A 160 -18.36 -7.30 12.73
C VAL A 160 -16.98 -7.94 12.79
N GLY A 161 -15.90 -7.14 12.74
CA GLY A 161 -14.54 -7.64 12.82
C GLY A 161 -13.54 -6.54 13.11
N VAL A 162 -12.39 -6.96 13.64
CA VAL A 162 -11.22 -6.14 13.90
C VAL A 162 -10.03 -6.74 13.16
N LEU A 163 -9.30 -5.92 12.42
CA LEU A 163 -8.13 -6.36 11.65
C LEU A 163 -6.94 -6.64 12.57
N ALA A 164 -6.10 -7.59 12.18
CA ALA A 164 -4.80 -7.78 12.83
C ALA A 164 -3.91 -6.56 12.57
N ARG A 165 -3.07 -6.21 13.55
CA ARG A 165 -2.17 -5.07 13.47
C ARG A 165 -1.13 -5.26 12.37
N LYS A 166 -1.02 -4.29 11.47
CA LYS A 166 0.01 -4.21 10.42
C LYS A 166 1.08 -3.14 10.69
N GLY A 167 0.74 -2.14 11.48
CA GLY A 167 1.63 -1.04 11.79
C GLY A 167 1.76 -0.01 10.66
N GLN A 168 2.88 0.71 10.65
CA GLN A 168 3.13 1.76 9.68
C GLN A 168 3.69 1.21 8.37
N ASN A 169 3.29 1.83 7.25
CA ASN A 169 3.88 1.56 5.94
C ASN A 169 5.23 2.28 5.76
N SER A 170 5.89 2.07 4.58
CA SER A 170 7.19 2.65 4.24
C SER A 170 7.28 4.18 4.26
N VAL A 171 6.16 4.86 4.17
CA VAL A 171 6.08 6.33 4.23
C VAL A 171 5.62 6.84 5.59
N GLY A 172 5.58 5.95 6.61
CA GLY A 172 5.21 6.31 7.98
C GLY A 172 3.71 6.48 8.22
N GLN A 173 2.85 6.10 7.25
CA GLN A 173 1.40 6.14 7.44
C GLN A 173 0.95 4.90 8.19
N ASP A 174 0.10 5.09 9.19
CA ASP A 174 -0.52 4.01 9.94
C ASP A 174 -1.54 3.27 9.04
N GLN A 175 -1.27 1.98 8.79
CA GLN A 175 -2.19 1.13 8.02
C GLN A 175 -3.40 0.70 8.85
N ASP A 176 -3.26 0.68 10.18
CA ASP A 176 -4.29 0.26 11.13
C ASP A 176 -5.34 1.35 11.38
N ASP A 177 -5.11 2.58 10.87
CA ASP A 177 -6.07 3.69 10.92
C ASP A 177 -7.04 3.63 9.73
N VAL A 178 -7.95 2.65 9.77
CA VAL A 178 -8.87 2.34 8.67
C VAL A 178 -10.22 1.79 9.16
N VAL A 179 -11.28 2.13 8.44
CA VAL A 179 -12.60 1.48 8.52
C VAL A 179 -12.92 0.88 7.16
N ILE A 180 -13.22 -0.41 7.11
CA ILE A 180 -13.56 -1.13 5.88
C ILE A 180 -15.05 -1.47 5.92
N VAL A 181 -15.75 -1.22 4.81
CA VAL A 181 -17.18 -1.49 4.64
C VAL A 181 -17.43 -2.19 3.30
N PRO A 182 -18.54 -2.89 3.12
CA PRO A 182 -18.90 -3.45 1.82
C PRO A 182 -18.97 -2.36 0.73
N LEU A 183 -18.45 -2.65 -0.46
CA LEU A 183 -18.36 -1.69 -1.57
C LEU A 183 -19.72 -1.05 -1.91
N ALA A 184 -20.78 -1.85 -1.91
CA ALA A 184 -22.14 -1.37 -2.17
C ALA A 184 -22.61 -0.40 -1.07
N THR A 185 -22.29 -0.68 0.19
CA THR A 185 -22.59 0.20 1.34
C THR A 185 -21.87 1.53 1.22
N PHE A 186 -20.59 1.48 0.89
CA PHE A 186 -19.79 2.68 0.67
C PHE A 186 -20.41 3.57 -0.43
N ARG A 187 -20.66 2.99 -1.60
CA ARG A 187 -21.21 3.70 -2.75
C ARG A 187 -22.58 4.31 -2.47
N ASN A 188 -23.51 3.48 -1.99
CA ASN A 188 -24.92 3.85 -1.89
C ASN A 188 -25.22 4.73 -0.68
N ARG A 189 -24.49 4.54 0.44
CA ARG A 189 -24.80 5.18 1.72
C ARG A 189 -23.79 6.23 2.17
N ILE A 190 -22.48 5.98 1.98
CA ILE A 190 -21.42 6.89 2.47
C ILE A 190 -21.12 7.96 1.43
N GLN A 191 -20.96 7.58 0.16
CA GLN A 191 -20.66 8.49 -0.94
C GLN A 191 -21.91 9.13 -1.54
N GLY A 192 -23.07 8.49 -1.38
CA GLY A 192 -24.35 9.00 -1.88
C GLY A 192 -24.49 8.97 -3.41
N MET A 193 -23.67 8.16 -4.09
CA MET A 193 -23.72 8.01 -5.56
C MET A 193 -24.77 6.99 -5.97
N SER A 194 -26.00 7.16 -5.53
CA SER A 194 -27.13 6.33 -5.95
C SER A 194 -27.56 6.74 -7.36
N GLY A 195 -27.33 5.88 -8.36
CA GLY A 195 -27.97 6.00 -9.67
C GLY A 195 -27.09 6.11 -10.89
N GLY A 196 -25.77 6.03 -10.79
CA GLY A 196 -24.90 5.93 -11.98
C GLY A 196 -25.03 4.56 -12.65
N ARG A 197 -25.26 4.53 -13.99
CA ARG A 197 -25.35 3.30 -14.80
C ARG A 197 -24.04 2.49 -14.76
N LEU A 198 -22.92 3.15 -14.53
CA LEU A 198 -21.59 2.55 -14.39
C LEU A 198 -21.16 2.58 -12.92
N LYS A 199 -20.94 1.42 -12.36
CA LYS A 199 -20.42 1.24 -10.99
C LYS A 199 -18.91 1.51 -10.95
N ARG A 200 -18.54 2.78 -10.98
CA ARG A 200 -17.14 3.22 -11.00
C ARG A 200 -16.44 2.92 -9.68
N ILE A 201 -15.14 2.63 -9.76
CA ILE A 201 -14.27 2.31 -8.63
C ILE A 201 -13.01 3.17 -8.66
N GLY A 202 -12.35 3.30 -7.52
CA GLY A 202 -11.14 4.11 -7.37
C GLY A 202 -9.86 3.35 -7.73
N SER A 203 -9.84 2.03 -7.49
CA SER A 203 -8.72 1.16 -7.84
C SER A 203 -9.14 -0.31 -7.79
N VAL A 204 -8.33 -1.18 -8.38
CA VAL A 204 -8.39 -2.63 -8.19
C VAL A 204 -7.05 -3.09 -7.65
N THR A 205 -7.08 -3.77 -6.50
CA THR A 205 -5.90 -4.46 -5.97
C THR A 205 -5.97 -5.90 -6.45
N VAL A 206 -4.90 -6.38 -7.06
CA VAL A 206 -4.83 -7.70 -7.69
C VAL A 206 -3.72 -8.51 -7.02
N LYS A 207 -4.00 -9.74 -6.63
CA LYS A 207 -3.02 -10.73 -6.18
C LYS A 207 -2.74 -11.70 -7.31
N VAL A 208 -1.48 -11.80 -7.70
CA VAL A 208 -1.01 -12.76 -8.71
C VAL A 208 -0.67 -14.08 -8.00
N ARG A 209 -0.98 -15.21 -8.63
CA ARG A 209 -0.68 -16.56 -8.10
C ARG A 209 0.81 -16.72 -7.89
N GLU A 210 1.20 -17.36 -6.82
CA GLU A 210 2.61 -17.66 -6.53
C GLU A 210 3.24 -18.51 -7.65
N GLY A 211 4.49 -18.18 -7.99
CA GLY A 211 5.23 -18.86 -9.04
C GLY A 211 4.91 -18.45 -10.48
N LEU A 212 3.90 -17.59 -10.71
CA LEU A 212 3.61 -17.03 -12.01
C LEU A 212 4.28 -15.67 -12.23
N SER A 213 4.51 -15.32 -13.49
CA SER A 213 5.18 -14.08 -13.87
C SER A 213 4.28 -12.87 -13.62
N MET A 214 4.75 -11.93 -12.80
CA MET A 214 4.09 -10.63 -12.59
C MET A 214 3.92 -9.88 -13.89
N LYS A 215 4.91 -9.96 -14.80
CA LYS A 215 4.83 -9.31 -16.10
C LYS A 215 3.75 -9.92 -17.00
N SER A 216 3.61 -11.24 -17.01
CA SER A 216 2.54 -11.92 -17.76
C SER A 216 1.16 -11.51 -17.24
N ALA A 217 0.98 -11.43 -15.93
CA ALA A 217 -0.23 -10.94 -15.30
C ALA A 217 -0.52 -9.48 -15.68
N GLU A 218 0.51 -8.62 -15.67
CA GLU A 218 0.37 -7.22 -16.09
C GLU A 218 -0.07 -7.10 -17.56
N ASP A 219 0.59 -7.84 -18.45
CA ASP A 219 0.29 -7.82 -19.87
C ASP A 219 -1.13 -8.36 -20.13
N GLY A 220 -1.54 -9.44 -19.44
CA GLY A 220 -2.90 -9.99 -19.51
C GLY A 220 -3.97 -9.01 -19.00
N ILE A 221 -3.74 -8.35 -17.87
CA ILE A 221 -4.65 -7.32 -17.34
C ILE A 221 -4.75 -6.14 -18.32
N ARG A 222 -3.62 -5.72 -18.87
CA ARG A 222 -3.57 -4.60 -19.84
C ARG A 222 -4.36 -4.93 -21.09
N GLU A 223 -4.16 -6.10 -21.68
CA GLU A 223 -4.88 -6.54 -22.88
C GLU A 223 -6.39 -6.61 -22.61
N LEU A 224 -6.79 -7.25 -21.50
CA LEU A 224 -8.20 -7.34 -21.10
C LEU A 224 -8.85 -5.96 -20.96
N LEU A 225 -8.22 -5.05 -20.22
CA LEU A 225 -8.77 -3.71 -20.00
C LEU A 225 -8.81 -2.89 -21.31
N ARG A 226 -7.79 -2.95 -22.15
CA ARG A 226 -7.80 -2.30 -23.46
C ARG A 226 -8.96 -2.78 -24.31
N GLN A 227 -9.23 -4.09 -24.34
CA GLN A 227 -10.36 -4.68 -25.06
C GLN A 227 -11.70 -4.20 -24.49
N ARG A 228 -11.88 -4.24 -23.19
CA ARG A 228 -13.12 -3.83 -22.51
C ARG A 228 -13.41 -2.33 -22.64
N HIS A 229 -12.39 -1.51 -22.54
CA HIS A 229 -12.48 -0.06 -22.73
C HIS A 229 -12.49 0.36 -24.21
N ARG A 230 -12.37 -0.59 -25.14
CA ARG A 230 -12.36 -0.37 -26.61
C ARG A 230 -11.29 0.60 -27.08
N LEU A 231 -10.11 0.53 -26.45
CA LEU A 231 -8.97 1.36 -26.80
C LEU A 231 -8.38 0.89 -28.15
N GLN A 232 -8.16 1.82 -29.06
CA GLN A 232 -7.58 1.52 -30.37
C GLN A 232 -6.08 1.27 -30.29
N ALA A 233 -5.51 0.61 -31.31
CA ALA A 233 -4.07 0.46 -31.44
C ALA A 233 -3.41 1.85 -31.53
N GLY A 234 -2.39 2.09 -30.68
CA GLY A 234 -1.71 3.38 -30.58
C GLY A 234 -2.38 4.41 -29.66
N GLN A 235 -3.55 4.11 -29.09
CA GLN A 235 -4.15 4.94 -28.06
C GLN A 235 -3.52 4.64 -26.69
N ASP A 236 -3.23 5.69 -25.93
CA ASP A 236 -2.73 5.56 -24.54
C ASP A 236 -3.76 4.84 -23.66
N ASP A 237 -3.27 4.09 -22.67
CA ASP A 237 -4.11 3.44 -21.66
C ASP A 237 -4.81 4.49 -20.80
N ASP A 238 -6.11 4.30 -20.55
CA ASP A 238 -6.91 5.12 -19.64
C ASP A 238 -6.88 4.58 -18.20
N PHE A 239 -5.95 3.67 -17.92
CA PHE A 239 -5.61 3.09 -16.63
C PHE A 239 -4.09 3.00 -16.47
N SER A 240 -3.62 2.75 -15.26
CA SER A 240 -2.22 2.46 -14.97
C SER A 240 -2.10 1.25 -14.05
N ILE A 241 -1.19 0.35 -14.39
CA ILE A 241 -0.88 -0.84 -13.57
C ILE A 241 0.44 -0.56 -12.86
N ARG A 242 0.46 -0.75 -11.55
CA ARG A 242 1.65 -0.58 -10.71
C ARG A 242 1.96 -1.88 -10.01
N ASN A 243 3.13 -2.43 -10.27
CA ASN A 243 3.64 -3.55 -9.53
C ASN A 243 4.29 -3.05 -8.23
N LEU A 244 3.65 -3.29 -7.10
CA LEU A 244 4.16 -2.85 -5.81
C LEU A 244 5.47 -3.56 -5.44
N THR A 245 5.61 -4.83 -5.81
CA THR A 245 6.82 -5.62 -5.54
C THR A 245 8.02 -5.04 -6.29
N GLU A 246 7.88 -4.69 -7.56
CA GLU A 246 8.95 -4.06 -8.34
C GLU A 246 9.32 -2.67 -7.82
N MET A 247 8.32 -1.89 -7.42
CA MET A 247 8.56 -0.56 -6.83
C MET A 247 9.41 -0.67 -5.55
N LEU A 248 9.11 -1.64 -4.70
CA LEU A 248 9.87 -1.87 -3.47
C LEU A 248 11.27 -2.42 -3.77
N ALA A 249 11.41 -3.35 -4.72
CA ALA A 249 12.71 -3.88 -5.15
C ALA A 249 13.61 -2.77 -5.74
N ALA A 250 13.06 -1.87 -6.54
CA ALA A 250 13.78 -0.72 -7.08
C ALA A 250 14.22 0.25 -5.97
N GLN A 251 13.40 0.45 -4.95
CA GLN A 251 13.76 1.26 -3.78
C GLN A 251 14.88 0.62 -2.96
N GLU A 252 14.85 -0.70 -2.79
CA GLU A 252 15.88 -1.48 -2.09
C GLU A 252 17.22 -1.38 -2.83
N GLU A 253 17.23 -1.58 -4.14
CA GLU A 253 18.45 -1.45 -4.95
C GLU A 253 19.03 -0.04 -4.88
N SER A 254 18.19 0.99 -4.94
CA SER A 254 18.63 2.39 -4.76
C SER A 254 19.27 2.61 -3.39
N SER A 255 18.68 2.08 -2.33
CA SER A 255 19.23 2.16 -0.97
C SER A 255 20.56 1.43 -0.84
N ARG A 256 20.69 0.26 -1.49
CA ARG A 256 21.92 -0.52 -1.54
C ARG A 256 23.06 0.23 -2.24
N VAL A 257 22.77 0.84 -3.39
CA VAL A 257 23.75 1.67 -4.12
C VAL A 257 24.20 2.85 -3.27
N MET A 258 23.27 3.55 -2.61
CA MET A 258 23.60 4.64 -1.69
C MET A 258 24.52 4.17 -0.54
N THR A 259 24.21 3.03 0.07
CA THR A 259 25.01 2.45 1.15
C THR A 259 26.43 2.12 0.65
N LEU A 260 26.56 1.57 -0.56
CA LEU A 260 27.84 1.25 -1.17
C LEU A 260 28.68 2.51 -1.45
N LEU A 261 28.05 3.56 -1.99
CA LEU A 261 28.72 4.85 -2.23
C LEU A 261 29.23 5.47 -0.93
N LEU A 262 28.40 5.47 0.10
CA LEU A 262 28.79 5.97 1.41
C LEU A 262 29.92 5.12 2.02
N ALA A 263 29.90 3.81 1.89
CA ALA A 263 30.98 2.91 2.33
C ALA A 263 32.29 3.19 1.60
N ALA A 264 32.22 3.47 0.30
CA ALA A 264 33.41 3.86 -0.48
C ALA A 264 34.00 5.19 0.01
N VAL A 265 33.16 6.21 0.24
CA VAL A 265 33.60 7.51 0.80
C VAL A 265 34.24 7.34 2.19
N ALA A 266 33.64 6.52 3.05
CA ALA A 266 34.18 6.21 4.37
C ALA A 266 35.51 5.47 4.27
N GLY A 267 35.65 4.53 3.34
CA GLY A 267 36.90 3.81 3.05
C GLY A 267 38.02 4.75 2.62
N VAL A 268 37.74 5.66 1.69
CA VAL A 268 38.71 6.69 1.27
C VAL A 268 39.11 7.58 2.45
N SER A 269 38.14 8.02 3.24
CA SER A 269 38.42 8.85 4.43
C SER A 269 39.27 8.13 5.47
N LEU A 270 39.10 6.82 5.64
CA LEU A 270 39.91 5.99 6.53
C LEU A 270 41.35 5.88 6.02
N VAL A 271 41.55 5.66 4.72
CA VAL A 271 42.89 5.61 4.09
C VAL A 271 43.59 6.95 4.24
N VAL A 272 42.94 8.06 3.94
CA VAL A 272 43.51 9.41 4.10
C VAL A 272 43.86 9.70 5.57
N GLY A 273 43.00 9.32 6.51
CA GLY A 273 43.24 9.43 7.94
C GLY A 273 44.43 8.57 8.40
N GLY A 274 44.53 7.35 7.86
CA GLY A 274 45.68 6.44 8.11
C GLY A 274 47.02 7.00 7.61
N ILE A 275 47.05 7.56 6.41
CA ILE A 275 48.23 8.23 5.86
C ILE A 275 48.65 9.44 6.72
N GLY A 276 47.66 10.23 7.20
CA GLY A 276 47.93 11.36 8.10
C GLY A 276 48.62 10.93 9.42
N ILE A 277 48.16 9.81 10.02
CA ILE A 277 48.79 9.27 11.25
C ILE A 277 50.16 8.69 10.96
N MET A 278 50.33 7.97 9.85
CA MET A 278 51.64 7.45 9.42
C MET A 278 52.66 8.57 9.27
N ASN A 279 52.30 9.69 8.65
CA ASN A 279 53.17 10.86 8.52
C ASN A 279 53.58 11.45 9.88
N ILE A 280 52.66 11.57 10.82
CA ILE A 280 52.95 12.09 12.17
C ILE A 280 53.84 11.13 12.93
N MET A 281 53.65 9.83 12.84
CA MET A 281 54.48 8.81 13.48
C MET A 281 55.91 8.79 12.89
N LEU A 282 56.06 8.89 11.57
CA LEU A 282 57.33 8.96 10.89
C LEU A 282 58.17 10.18 11.37
N VAL A 283 57.56 11.35 11.45
CA VAL A 283 58.21 12.57 11.97
C VAL A 283 58.63 12.39 13.42
N SER A 284 57.76 11.83 14.27
CA SER A 284 58.02 11.58 15.68
C SER A 284 59.17 10.59 15.93
N VAL A 285 59.37 9.60 15.03
CA VAL A 285 60.49 8.63 15.11
C VAL A 285 61.79 9.28 14.65
N THR A 286 61.78 10.11 13.60
CA THR A 286 62.99 10.80 13.10
C THR A 286 63.47 11.90 14.03
N GLU A 287 62.63 12.52 14.86
CA GLU A 287 63.06 13.49 15.87
C GLU A 287 63.68 12.86 17.16
N ARG A 288 63.45 11.56 17.38
CA ARG A 288 63.97 10.84 18.54
C ARG A 288 65.25 10.04 18.28
N THR A 289 65.73 10.01 17.03
CA THR A 289 67.01 9.37 16.65
C THR A 289 68.08 10.43 16.41
#